data_f63ac007be816f71f346b0a93fa03ced
#
_entry.id   f63ac007be816f71f346b0a93fa03ced
#
_cell.length_a   1.000
_cell.length_b   1.000
_cell.length_c   1.000
_cell.angle_alpha   90.00
_cell.angle_beta   90.00
_cell.angle_gamma   90.00
#
_symmetry.space_group_name_H-M   'P 1'
#
loop_
_entity.id
_entity.type
_entity.pdbx_description
1 polymer ?
#
loop_
_entity_poly.entity_id
_entity_poly.type
_entity_poly.pdbx_seq_one_letter_code
_entity_poly.pdbx_strand_id
1 'polypeptide(L)' 'MKNRDVVSAWWWGRPAKSAHLKTDGDSLWSYNLKIGEVVALERIVYNYRSSGEFISVTTSKHVGLAARLGKVVEPR' A
#
# COMPACT_ATOMS: atom_id res chain seq x y z
N MET A 1 10.63 -4.96 -11.01
CA MET A 1 9.42 -4.11 -11.11
C MET A 1 9.57 -2.94 -10.13
N LYS A 2 9.16 -1.77 -10.54
CA LYS A 2 9.24 -0.58 -9.68
C LYS A 2 8.07 -0.56 -8.71
N ASN A 3 8.25 0.09 -7.56
CA ASN A 3 7.20 0.18 -6.55
C ASN A 3 5.90 0.77 -7.10
N ARG A 4 5.99 1.82 -7.92
CA ARG A 4 4.78 2.41 -8.51
C ARG A 4 4.04 1.44 -9.43
N ASP A 5 4.75 0.48 -10.03
CA ASP A 5 4.12 -0.53 -10.88
C ASP A 5 3.35 -1.54 -10.04
N VAL A 6 3.85 -1.85 -8.83
CA VAL A 6 3.15 -2.72 -7.89
C VAL A 6 1.88 -2.03 -7.41
N VAL A 7 1.95 -0.75 -7.05
CA VAL A 7 0.77 0.03 -6.62
C VAL A 7 -0.25 0.12 -7.75
N SER A 8 0.21 0.33 -8.97
CA SER A 8 -0.67 0.37 -10.14
C SER A 8 -1.36 -0.98 -10.36
N ALA A 9 -0.62 -2.09 -10.20
CA ALA A 9 -1.20 -3.43 -10.32
C ALA A 9 -2.26 -3.64 -9.25
N TRP A 10 -2.00 -3.23 -8.02
CA TRP A 10 -2.99 -3.29 -6.94
C TRP A 10 -4.25 -2.50 -7.29
N TRP A 11 -4.09 -1.31 -7.86
CA TRP A 11 -5.21 -0.49 -8.30
C TRP A 11 -6.08 -1.23 -9.32
N TRP A 12 -5.43 -2.00 -10.21
CA TRP A 12 -6.12 -2.74 -11.26
C TRP A 12 -6.51 -4.16 -10.85
N GLY A 13 -6.28 -4.55 -9.60
CA GLY A 13 -6.63 -5.87 -9.09
C GLY A 13 -5.74 -6.99 -9.60
N ARG A 14 -4.47 -6.69 -9.88
CA ARG A 14 -3.50 -7.67 -10.40
C ARG A 14 -2.41 -7.94 -9.40
N PRO A 15 -1.93 -9.20 -9.29
CA PRO A 15 -0.80 -9.50 -8.44
C PRO A 15 0.50 -8.95 -9.03
N ALA A 16 1.39 -8.47 -8.14
CA ALA A 16 2.70 -7.97 -8.54
C ALA A 16 3.58 -7.86 -7.31
N LYS A 17 4.89 -7.79 -7.51
CA LYS A 17 5.79 -7.54 -6.40
C LYS A 17 7.09 -6.89 -6.88
N SER A 18 7.67 -6.08 -6.00
CA SER A 18 9.02 -5.55 -6.15
C SER A 18 9.85 -6.06 -4.97
N ALA A 19 11.01 -5.45 -4.70
CA ALA A 19 11.89 -5.90 -3.62
C ALA A 19 11.19 -5.94 -2.25
N HIS A 20 10.39 -4.91 -1.93
CA HIS A 20 9.80 -4.75 -0.60
C HIS A 20 8.31 -4.48 -0.61
N LEU A 21 7.70 -4.40 -1.77
CA LEU A 21 6.27 -4.08 -1.91
C LEU A 21 5.63 -5.17 -2.74
N LYS A 22 4.48 -5.67 -2.29
CA LYS A 22 3.76 -6.72 -3.00
C LYS A 22 2.27 -6.56 -2.89
N THR A 23 1.56 -7.09 -3.85
CA THR A 23 0.10 -7.15 -3.83
C THR A 23 -0.37 -8.46 -4.46
N ASP A 24 -1.46 -8.99 -3.95
CA ASP A 24 -2.15 -10.12 -4.57
C ASP A 24 -3.33 -9.65 -5.44
N GLY A 25 -3.46 -8.34 -5.62
CA GLY A 25 -4.56 -7.73 -6.36
C GLY A 25 -5.62 -7.13 -5.45
N ASP A 26 -5.65 -7.54 -4.20
CA ASP A 26 -6.63 -7.09 -3.20
C ASP A 26 -5.96 -6.31 -2.09
N SER A 27 -4.97 -6.92 -1.46
CA SER A 27 -4.20 -6.29 -0.38
C SER A 27 -2.85 -5.83 -0.89
N LEU A 28 -2.30 -4.82 -0.23
CA LEU A 28 -0.99 -4.25 -0.56
C LEU A 28 -0.14 -4.29 0.70
N TRP A 29 1.05 -4.89 0.61
CA TRP A 29 1.97 -5.03 1.74
C TRP A 29 3.30 -4.34 1.47
N SER A 30 3.80 -3.62 2.48
CA SER A 30 5.17 -3.12 2.53
C SER A 30 5.91 -3.98 3.53
N TYR A 31 6.87 -4.78 3.07
CA TYR A 31 7.45 -5.85 3.85
C TYR A 31 6.33 -6.81 4.30
N ASN A 32 6.11 -6.95 5.60
CA ASN A 32 5.02 -7.78 6.12
C ASN A 32 3.85 -6.95 6.67
N LEU A 33 3.86 -5.64 6.44
CA LEU A 33 2.84 -4.74 6.94
C LEU A 33 1.80 -4.47 5.85
N LYS A 34 0.54 -4.78 6.12
CA LYS A 34 -0.52 -4.46 5.19
C LYS A 34 -0.79 -2.95 5.23
N ILE A 35 -0.52 -2.28 4.12
CA ILE A 35 -0.70 -0.83 4.02
C ILE A 35 -1.90 -0.45 3.15
N GLY A 36 -2.54 -1.42 2.52
CA GLY A 36 -3.73 -1.14 1.71
C GLY A 36 -4.54 -2.39 1.47
N GLU A 37 -5.83 -2.20 1.18
CA GLU A 37 -6.72 -3.30 0.81
C GLU A 37 -7.95 -2.76 0.08
N VAL A 38 -8.69 -3.66 -0.55
CA VAL A 38 -9.96 -3.32 -1.19
C VAL A 38 -11.10 -3.69 -0.23
N VAL A 39 -11.93 -2.71 0.10
CA VAL A 39 -13.10 -2.91 0.97
C VAL A 39 -14.30 -2.28 0.27
N ALA A 40 -15.34 -3.08 0.03
CA ALA A 40 -16.58 -2.61 -0.61
C ALA A 40 -16.30 -1.89 -1.94
N LEU A 41 -15.41 -2.43 -2.75
CA LEU A 41 -14.98 -1.89 -4.06
C LEU A 41 -14.17 -0.60 -3.96
N GLU A 42 -13.79 -0.18 -2.76
CA GLU A 42 -12.90 0.95 -2.55
C GLU A 42 -11.50 0.47 -2.21
N ARG A 43 -10.50 1.17 -2.72
CA ARG A 43 -9.11 0.90 -2.38
C ARG A 43 -8.72 1.82 -1.23
N ILE A 44 -8.42 1.20 -0.10
CA ILE A 44 -8.14 1.91 1.15
C ILE A 44 -6.64 1.81 1.43
N VAL A 45 -6.03 2.95 1.79
CA VAL A 45 -4.63 3.03 2.17
C VAL A 45 -4.54 3.46 3.62
N TYR A 46 -3.88 2.65 4.45
CA TYR A 46 -3.67 2.98 5.86
C TYR A 46 -2.53 3.96 6.00
N ASN A 47 -2.79 5.08 6.67
CA ASN A 47 -1.84 6.18 6.77
C ASN A 47 -0.81 5.95 7.87
N TYR A 48 0.07 5.00 7.66
CA TYR A 48 1.15 4.71 8.62
C TYR A 48 2.21 5.81 8.70
N ARG A 49 2.18 6.76 7.76
CA ARG A 49 3.12 7.88 7.75
C ARG A 49 2.99 8.78 8.97
N SER A 50 1.80 8.87 9.52
CA SER A 50 1.52 9.76 10.65
C SER A 50 1.18 9.01 11.93
N SER A 51 1.43 7.71 11.97
CA SER A 51 1.00 6.88 13.10
C SER A 51 1.77 7.13 14.39
N GLY A 52 2.96 7.69 14.31
CA GLY A 52 3.83 7.86 15.48
C GLY A 52 4.54 6.58 15.87
N GLU A 53 4.19 5.46 15.26
CA GLU A 53 4.84 4.18 15.48
C GLU A 53 6.17 4.11 14.73
N PHE A 54 6.98 3.09 15.07
CA PHE A 54 8.23 2.87 14.37
C PHE A 54 7.95 2.31 12.97
N ILE A 55 7.90 3.21 12.00
CA ILE A 55 7.65 2.86 10.59
C ILE A 55 8.89 3.23 9.79
N SER A 56 9.37 2.31 8.97
CA SER A 56 10.54 2.56 8.15
C SER A 56 10.28 3.65 7.10
N VAL A 57 11.34 4.34 6.69
CA VAL A 57 11.25 5.35 5.63
C VAL A 57 10.72 4.72 4.34
N THR A 58 11.12 3.48 4.06
CA THR A 58 10.66 2.76 2.88
C THR A 58 9.15 2.53 2.92
N THR A 59 8.62 2.11 4.08
CA THR A 59 7.18 1.92 4.23
C THR A 59 6.44 3.24 4.05
N SER A 60 6.95 4.34 4.59
CA SER A 60 6.35 5.67 4.41
C SER A 60 6.28 6.06 2.93
N LYS A 61 7.32 5.75 2.17
CA LYS A 61 7.31 6.00 0.72
C LYS A 61 6.26 5.15 0.01
N HIS A 62 6.12 3.89 0.40
CA HIS A 62 5.11 2.99 -0.18
C HIS A 62 3.70 3.52 0.08
N VAL A 63 3.43 3.95 1.32
CA VAL A 63 2.14 4.53 1.68
C VAL A 63 1.88 5.80 0.85
N GLY A 64 2.89 6.64 0.67
CA GLY A 64 2.77 7.84 -0.14
C GLY A 64 2.41 7.54 -1.60
N LEU A 65 3.00 6.50 -2.18
CA LEU A 65 2.67 6.08 -3.53
C LEU A 65 1.23 5.57 -3.62
N ALA A 66 0.83 4.72 -2.69
CA ALA A 66 -0.51 4.15 -2.66
C ALA A 66 -1.57 5.22 -2.41
N ALA A 67 -1.28 6.21 -1.59
CA ALA A 67 -2.20 7.28 -1.23
C ALA A 67 -2.63 8.11 -2.43
N ARG A 68 -1.86 8.10 -3.51
CA ARG A 68 -2.22 8.80 -4.74
C ARG A 68 -3.38 8.14 -5.47
N LEU A 69 -3.59 6.84 -5.25
CA LEU A 69 -4.59 6.06 -5.96
C LEU A 69 -5.74 5.62 -5.07
N GLY A 70 -5.53 5.54 -3.76
CA GLY A 70 -6.51 5.01 -2.84
C GLY A 70 -7.04 6.06 -1.88
N LYS A 71 -8.07 5.67 -1.13
CA LYS A 71 -8.62 6.49 -0.06
C LYS A 71 -7.77 6.30 1.19
N VAL A 72 -7.23 7.38 1.72
CA VAL A 72 -6.37 7.32 2.91
C VAL A 72 -7.25 7.29 4.16
N VAL A 73 -6.98 6.32 5.04
CA VAL A 73 -7.66 6.21 6.35
C VAL A 73 -6.60 6.01 7.42
N GLU A 74 -6.95 6.37 8.66
CA GLU A 74 -6.02 6.17 9.76
C GLU A 74 -5.96 4.69 10.14
N PRO A 75 -4.75 4.16 10.43
CA PRO A 75 -4.64 2.77 10.89
C PRO A 75 -5.22 2.63 12.29
N ARG A 76 -5.71 1.46 12.59
CA ARG A 76 -6.23 1.13 13.91
C ARG A 76 -5.19 0.42 14.76
#